data_d6b7f21e20fcd67339a32820dce8a303
#
_entry.id   d6b7f21e20fcd67339a32820dce8a303
#
_cell.length_a   1.000
_cell.length_b   1.000
_cell.length_c   1.000
_cell.angle_alpha   90.00
_cell.angle_beta   90.00
_cell.angle_gamma   90.00
#
_symmetry.space_group_name_H-M   'P 1'
#
loop_
_entity.id
_entity.type
_entity.pdbx_description
1 polymer ?
#
loop_
_entity_poly.entity_id
_entity_poly.type
_entity_poly.pdbx_seq_one_letter_code
_entity_poly.pdbx_strand_id
1 'polypeptide(L)'
;MNASLFANSSSALGAPGAGETLPALLEDEIRRIYSRSPIYGRRFPLHPEALRWSCYREIPALSKREIVEAGHQSFFPDYREVERGLADRRFEYENTSGTTSAPMTVIMEDGWWAAQTRRAYRASPILREFADRPHRKCVLAPVGCSSNLCPYEDHPFPHRYFDGTVYLNLSSDPFAFSVAEWDRIVLELRATQPEILEGEPVYLSLLARAALRRGASVPSIRAVILTYGKASLQHGRRIAEAFPAPQVDLYGSTEAGYLFVGEAFRDDSRVIDDNAFIELAPWRPGAPDIHQIHVTTRGREAMPLLRYLTGDIVRSMPRGFRILGRERDLYFRPDGTIVSPSDVDAALPADFECWHYSLNQTGENRWDFHYVADGSARHRGVEEALSGFLGAGARVNAFRRKSIAPAASGKFALLKPLSAGIGSFSGR
;
A
#
# COMPACT_ATOMS: atom_id res chain seq x y z
N MET A 1 20.68 7.59 -21.16
CA MET A 1 21.12 7.62 -19.74
C MET A 1 19.90 7.84 -18.89
N ASN A 2 19.47 6.82 -18.16
CA ASN A 2 18.28 6.91 -17.32
C ASN A 2 18.67 7.52 -15.97
N ALA A 3 18.23 8.73 -15.72
CA ALA A 3 18.48 9.41 -14.46
C ALA A 3 17.45 8.94 -13.41
N SER A 4 17.91 8.36 -12.29
CA SER A 4 17.08 8.08 -11.12
C SER A 4 16.97 9.34 -10.26
N LEU A 5 15.78 9.61 -9.72
CA LEU A 5 15.52 10.71 -8.79
C LEU A 5 15.41 10.17 -7.37
N PHE A 6 16.06 10.84 -6.41
CA PHE A 6 15.75 10.65 -4.99
C PHE A 6 14.68 11.64 -4.58
N ALA A 7 13.61 11.12 -4.00
CA ALA A 7 12.53 11.96 -3.49
C ALA A 7 12.90 12.41 -2.08
N ASN A 8 13.33 13.66 -1.92
CA ASN A 8 13.42 14.33 -0.63
C ASN A 8 12.25 15.29 -0.48
N SER A 9 11.70 15.39 0.71
CA SER A 9 10.56 16.25 1.04
C SER A 9 10.79 17.75 0.84
N SER A 10 12.02 18.17 0.57
CA SER A 10 12.40 19.59 0.42
C SER A 10 12.96 20.00 -0.94
N SER A 11 13.23 19.07 -1.84
CA SER A 11 13.61 19.41 -3.23
C SER A 11 13.51 18.17 -4.12
N ALA A 12 12.80 18.27 -5.24
CA ALA A 12 13.04 17.38 -6.37
C ALA A 12 14.47 17.65 -6.84
N LEU A 13 15.44 16.97 -6.23
CA LEU A 13 16.82 17.00 -6.69
C LEU A 13 16.79 16.38 -8.10
N GLY A 14 17.17 17.17 -9.10
CA GLY A 14 17.53 16.65 -10.40
C GLY A 14 18.46 15.46 -10.23
N ALA A 15 18.44 14.54 -11.15
CA ALA A 15 19.29 13.35 -11.09
C ALA A 15 20.74 13.77 -10.75
N PRO A 16 21.28 13.31 -9.61
CA PRO A 16 22.63 13.69 -9.23
C PRO A 16 23.63 13.23 -10.31
N GLY A 17 24.66 14.04 -10.58
CA GLY A 17 25.70 13.70 -11.55
C GLY A 17 26.42 12.41 -11.16
N ALA A 18 26.92 11.66 -12.14
CA ALA A 18 27.59 10.37 -11.90
C ALA A 18 28.81 10.48 -10.97
N GLY A 19 29.43 11.67 -10.89
CA GLY A 19 30.58 11.95 -10.04
C GLY A 19 30.26 12.48 -8.64
N GLU A 20 28.99 12.75 -8.31
CA GLU A 20 28.59 13.28 -7.02
C GLU A 20 28.71 12.21 -5.92
N THR A 21 29.03 12.66 -4.71
CA THR A 21 29.09 11.83 -3.53
C THR A 21 27.68 11.47 -3.06
N LEU A 22 27.52 10.29 -2.47
CA LEU A 22 26.27 9.90 -1.82
C LEU A 22 26.02 10.77 -0.57
N PRO A 23 24.75 11.01 -0.19
CA PRO A 23 24.46 11.52 1.14
C PRO A 23 25.07 10.60 2.21
N ALA A 24 25.76 11.19 3.21
CA ALA A 24 26.47 10.41 4.23
C ALA A 24 25.60 9.34 4.89
N LEU A 25 24.34 9.67 5.23
CA LEU A 25 23.41 8.71 5.82
C LEU A 25 23.10 7.51 4.92
N LEU A 26 23.02 7.70 3.60
CA LEU A 26 22.81 6.61 2.65
C LEU A 26 24.08 5.77 2.51
N GLU A 27 25.23 6.40 2.46
CA GLU A 27 26.51 5.72 2.40
C GLU A 27 26.74 4.84 3.63
N ASP A 28 26.50 5.36 4.84
CA ASP A 28 26.63 4.62 6.09
C ASP A 28 25.67 3.41 6.11
N GLU A 29 24.45 3.61 5.64
CA GLU A 29 23.45 2.55 5.56
C GLU A 29 23.87 1.43 4.59
N ILE A 30 24.39 1.78 3.42
CA ILE A 30 24.90 0.79 2.44
C ILE A 30 26.05 -0.01 3.06
N ARG A 31 27.02 0.64 3.69
CA ARG A 31 28.16 -0.02 4.36
C ARG A 31 27.67 -1.00 5.44
N ARG A 32 26.70 -0.56 6.26
CA ARG A 32 26.08 -1.38 7.30
C ARG A 32 25.36 -2.59 6.71
N ILE A 33 24.57 -2.41 5.64
CA ILE A 33 23.85 -3.49 4.95
C ILE A 33 24.83 -4.53 4.40
N TYR A 34 25.88 -4.09 3.73
CA TYR A 34 26.88 -5.01 3.17
C TYR A 34 27.68 -5.77 4.23
N SER A 35 27.96 -5.15 5.38
CA SER A 35 28.69 -5.81 6.46
C SER A 35 27.86 -6.87 7.19
N ARG A 36 26.52 -6.74 7.20
CA ARG A 36 25.63 -7.60 7.96
C ARG A 36 24.89 -8.64 7.13
N SER A 37 24.61 -8.34 5.86
CA SER A 37 23.71 -9.17 5.03
C SER A 37 24.43 -9.80 3.84
N PRO A 38 24.82 -11.06 3.96
CA PRO A 38 25.62 -11.78 2.95
C PRO A 38 24.98 -11.85 1.55
N ILE A 39 23.66 -11.78 1.46
CA ILE A 39 22.95 -11.80 0.17
C ILE A 39 23.47 -10.69 -0.77
N TYR A 40 23.79 -9.51 -0.25
CA TYR A 40 24.23 -8.40 -1.10
C TYR A 40 25.65 -8.60 -1.62
N GLY A 41 26.60 -9.04 -0.80
CA GLY A 41 27.96 -9.34 -1.24
C GLY A 41 28.02 -10.47 -2.26
N ARG A 42 27.15 -11.47 -2.14
CA ARG A 42 27.04 -12.58 -3.12
C ARG A 42 26.44 -12.12 -4.47
N ARG A 43 25.49 -11.18 -4.43
CA ARG A 43 24.84 -10.64 -5.65
C ARG A 43 25.70 -9.63 -6.38
N PHE A 44 26.36 -8.76 -5.66
CA PHE A 44 27.15 -7.67 -6.23
C PHE A 44 28.27 -7.29 -5.27
N PRO A 45 29.52 -7.70 -5.52
CA PRO A 45 30.66 -7.29 -4.72
C PRO A 45 30.85 -5.77 -4.78
N LEU A 46 30.80 -5.11 -3.64
CA LEU A 46 30.98 -3.67 -3.52
C LEU A 46 32.39 -3.37 -2.96
N HIS A 47 33.10 -2.44 -3.62
CA HIS A 47 34.34 -1.90 -3.11
C HIS A 47 34.04 -0.70 -2.21
N PRO A 48 34.23 -0.81 -0.88
CA PRO A 48 33.76 0.20 0.07
C PRO A 48 34.44 1.56 -0.05
N GLU A 49 35.58 1.63 -0.73
CA GLU A 49 36.44 2.85 -0.74
C GLU A 49 35.94 3.97 -1.67
N ALA A 50 34.92 3.72 -2.52
CA ALA A 50 34.47 4.65 -3.55
C ALA A 50 32.95 4.65 -3.78
N LEU A 51 32.14 4.80 -2.71
CA LEU A 51 30.71 4.90 -2.86
C LEU A 51 30.30 6.26 -3.45
N ARG A 52 30.04 6.24 -4.77
CA ARG A 52 29.48 7.37 -5.53
C ARG A 52 28.11 6.98 -6.09
N TRP A 53 27.37 7.94 -6.54
CA TRP A 53 26.08 7.69 -7.20
C TRP A 53 26.17 6.70 -8.37
N SER A 54 27.27 6.73 -9.14
CA SER A 54 27.53 5.75 -10.20
C SER A 54 27.54 4.33 -9.68
N CYS A 55 28.32 4.07 -8.61
CA CYS A 55 28.42 2.74 -8.00
C CYS A 55 27.09 2.28 -7.41
N TYR A 56 26.36 3.19 -6.72
CA TYR A 56 25.06 2.88 -6.16
C TYR A 56 24.06 2.43 -7.24
N ARG A 57 24.05 3.11 -8.39
CA ARG A 57 23.16 2.79 -9.51
C ARG A 57 23.49 1.45 -10.19
N GLU A 58 24.72 1.00 -10.09
CA GLU A 58 25.15 -0.31 -10.62
C GLU A 58 24.69 -1.47 -9.72
N ILE A 59 24.41 -1.22 -8.42
CA ILE A 59 23.86 -2.27 -7.54
C ILE A 59 22.52 -2.74 -8.11
N PRO A 60 22.37 -4.04 -8.47
CA PRO A 60 21.13 -4.55 -9.03
C PRO A 60 19.98 -4.42 -8.04
N ALA A 61 18.82 -3.94 -8.49
CA ALA A 61 17.63 -3.91 -7.67
C ALA A 61 17.28 -5.32 -7.17
N LEU A 62 16.85 -5.41 -5.92
CA LEU A 62 16.44 -6.67 -5.28
C LEU A 62 14.94 -6.86 -5.42
N SER A 63 14.51 -7.90 -6.08
CA SER A 63 13.09 -8.23 -6.24
C SER A 63 12.57 -9.15 -5.13
N LYS A 64 11.26 -9.13 -4.88
CA LYS A 64 10.60 -10.07 -3.98
C LYS A 64 10.87 -11.52 -4.36
N ARG A 65 10.87 -11.85 -5.66
CA ARG A 65 11.15 -13.20 -6.17
C ARG A 65 12.53 -13.67 -5.73
N GLU A 66 13.56 -12.85 -5.89
CA GLU A 66 14.93 -13.20 -5.49
C GLU A 66 15.04 -13.41 -3.98
N ILE A 67 14.30 -12.63 -3.14
CA ILE A 67 14.27 -12.85 -1.70
C ILE A 67 13.62 -14.20 -1.36
N VAL A 68 12.51 -14.54 -2.01
CA VAL A 68 11.82 -15.82 -1.79
C VAL A 68 12.69 -16.99 -2.23
N GLU A 69 13.34 -16.90 -3.39
CA GLU A 69 14.25 -17.94 -3.93
C GLU A 69 15.50 -18.12 -3.05
N ALA A 70 16.08 -17.03 -2.55
CA ALA A 70 17.26 -17.07 -1.68
C ALA A 70 16.93 -17.48 -0.23
N GLY A 71 15.66 -17.27 0.18
CA GLY A 71 15.20 -17.46 1.55
C GLY A 71 15.68 -16.33 2.50
N HIS A 72 14.89 -16.08 3.54
CA HIS A 72 15.20 -15.02 4.54
C HIS A 72 16.52 -15.27 5.28
N GLN A 73 16.93 -16.54 5.41
CA GLN A 73 18.22 -16.92 6.03
C GLN A 73 19.43 -16.35 5.28
N SER A 74 19.29 -16.00 4.00
CA SER A 74 20.38 -15.43 3.20
C SER A 74 20.82 -14.04 3.63
N PHE A 75 20.01 -13.37 4.45
CA PHE A 75 20.31 -12.07 5.02
C PHE A 75 21.19 -12.12 6.26
N PHE A 76 21.37 -13.28 6.86
CA PHE A 76 22.09 -13.45 8.12
C PHE A 76 23.38 -14.25 7.92
N PRO A 77 24.52 -13.81 8.51
CA PRO A 77 25.76 -14.58 8.51
C PRO A 77 25.62 -15.91 9.28
N ASP A 78 24.91 -15.89 10.41
CA ASP A 78 24.61 -17.04 11.24
C ASP A 78 23.11 -17.07 11.58
N TYR A 79 22.39 -18.10 11.11
CA TYR A 79 20.96 -18.24 11.37
C TYR A 79 20.61 -18.42 12.85
N ARG A 80 21.55 -18.89 13.67
CA ARG A 80 21.37 -18.94 15.14
C ARG A 80 21.09 -17.58 15.76
N GLU A 81 21.49 -16.50 15.09
CA GLU A 81 21.13 -15.13 15.52
C GLU A 81 19.61 -14.92 15.44
N VAL A 82 18.98 -15.42 14.38
CA VAL A 82 17.52 -15.35 14.20
C VAL A 82 16.82 -16.20 15.25
N GLU A 83 17.25 -17.45 15.44
CA GLU A 83 16.65 -18.36 16.43
C GLU A 83 16.72 -17.77 17.84
N ARG A 84 17.87 -17.23 18.24
CA ARG A 84 18.03 -16.54 19.52
C ARG A 84 17.20 -15.27 19.60
N GLY A 85 17.20 -14.46 18.54
CA GLY A 85 16.44 -13.22 18.47
C GLY A 85 14.93 -13.45 18.63
N LEU A 86 14.39 -14.50 18.03
CA LEU A 86 12.99 -14.89 18.17
C LEU A 86 12.69 -15.44 19.58
N ALA A 87 13.57 -16.28 20.12
CA ALA A 87 13.43 -16.83 21.48
C ALA A 87 13.47 -15.72 22.55
N ASP A 88 14.34 -14.76 22.40
CA ASP A 88 14.52 -13.61 23.31
C ASP A 88 13.53 -12.47 23.04
N ARG A 89 12.63 -12.60 22.06
CA ARG A 89 11.69 -11.57 21.62
C ARG A 89 12.37 -10.27 21.18
N ARG A 90 13.59 -10.32 20.67
CA ARG A 90 14.28 -9.20 20.03
C ARG A 90 13.90 -9.08 18.56
N PHE A 91 13.46 -10.19 17.98
CA PHE A 91 12.94 -10.26 16.62
C PHE A 91 11.50 -10.76 16.62
N GLU A 92 10.76 -10.28 15.65
CA GLU A 92 9.44 -10.77 15.24
C GLU A 92 9.47 -11.11 13.75
N TYR A 93 8.47 -11.84 13.29
CA TYR A 93 8.35 -12.13 11.86
C TYR A 93 6.94 -11.96 11.37
N GLU A 94 6.82 -11.58 10.13
CA GLU A 94 5.56 -11.52 9.40
C GLU A 94 5.68 -12.20 8.03
N ASN A 95 4.55 -12.69 7.52
CA ASN A 95 4.46 -13.22 6.17
C ASN A 95 3.70 -12.22 5.30
N THR A 96 4.27 -11.88 4.15
CA THR A 96 3.57 -11.03 3.18
C THR A 96 2.36 -11.77 2.61
N SER A 97 1.28 -11.04 2.32
CA SER A 97 -0.02 -11.61 1.90
C SER A 97 -0.02 -12.36 0.56
N GLY A 98 1.10 -12.50 -0.12
CA GLY A 98 1.28 -13.39 -1.28
C GLY A 98 0.29 -13.20 -2.44
N THR A 99 -0.19 -12.00 -2.71
CA THR A 99 -1.20 -11.73 -3.75
C THR A 99 -0.80 -12.15 -5.17
N THR A 100 0.47 -12.46 -5.43
CA THR A 100 1.02 -12.77 -6.77
C THR A 100 2.12 -13.80 -6.81
N SER A 101 2.71 -14.12 -5.66
CA SER A 101 3.85 -15.03 -5.55
C SER A 101 3.80 -15.72 -4.18
N ALA A 102 4.68 -16.70 -3.95
CA ALA A 102 4.83 -17.30 -2.64
C ALA A 102 4.95 -16.24 -1.55
N PRO A 103 4.35 -16.47 -0.35
CA PRO A 103 4.55 -15.58 0.79
C PRO A 103 6.04 -15.42 1.08
N MET A 104 6.44 -14.21 1.43
CA MET A 104 7.81 -13.93 1.86
C MET A 104 7.79 -13.75 3.37
N THR A 105 8.63 -14.49 4.08
CA THR A 105 8.86 -14.26 5.50
C THR A 105 9.77 -13.06 5.67
N VAL A 106 9.34 -12.11 6.48
CA VAL A 106 10.07 -10.88 6.83
C VAL A 106 10.40 -10.94 8.30
N ILE A 107 11.68 -10.84 8.65
CA ILE A 107 12.15 -10.77 10.03
C ILE A 107 12.49 -9.32 10.35
N MET A 108 12.06 -8.84 11.50
CA MET A 108 12.27 -7.46 11.93
C MET A 108 12.53 -7.39 13.44
N GLU A 109 13.07 -6.30 13.89
CA GLU A 109 13.27 -6.01 15.32
C GLU A 109 11.93 -5.82 16.01
N ASP A 110 11.82 -6.28 17.25
CA ASP A 110 10.67 -5.97 18.09
C ASP A 110 10.42 -4.46 18.15
N GLY A 111 9.17 -4.07 17.99
CA GLY A 111 8.78 -2.66 17.97
C GLY A 111 9.12 -1.88 16.69
N TRP A 112 9.66 -2.52 15.65
CA TRP A 112 9.98 -1.87 14.37
C TRP A 112 8.74 -1.20 13.75
N TRP A 113 7.60 -1.90 13.72
CA TRP A 113 6.34 -1.35 13.20
C TRP A 113 5.83 -0.15 14.01
N ALA A 114 5.95 -0.19 15.32
CA ALA A 114 5.58 0.94 16.18
C ALA A 114 6.45 2.18 15.87
N ALA A 115 7.76 1.98 15.64
CA ALA A 115 8.67 3.05 15.24
C ALA A 115 8.33 3.60 13.84
N GLN A 116 8.03 2.73 12.86
CA GLN A 116 7.60 3.12 11.51
C GLN A 116 6.33 3.96 11.56
N THR A 117 5.33 3.51 12.31
CA THR A 117 4.04 4.20 12.50
C THR A 117 4.23 5.58 13.11
N ARG A 118 5.05 5.68 14.18
CA ARG A 118 5.32 6.97 14.84
C ARG A 118 5.97 7.98 13.89
N ARG A 119 6.94 7.56 13.06
CA ARG A 119 7.58 8.43 12.07
C ARG A 119 6.59 8.84 10.97
N ALA A 120 5.76 7.91 10.49
CA ALA A 120 4.71 8.20 9.52
C ALA A 120 3.70 9.23 10.07
N TYR A 121 3.29 9.08 11.32
CA TYR A 121 2.40 10.05 11.96
C TYR A 121 3.04 11.44 12.10
N ARG A 122 4.33 11.51 12.50
CA ARG A 122 5.06 12.79 12.57
C ARG A 122 5.17 13.49 11.21
N ALA A 123 5.27 12.73 10.13
CA ALA A 123 5.35 13.27 8.77
C ALA A 123 4.00 13.83 8.27
N SER A 124 2.87 13.40 8.83
CA SER A 124 1.54 13.86 8.43
C SER A 124 1.06 15.04 9.29
N PRO A 125 0.66 16.17 8.70
CA PRO A 125 0.06 17.27 9.46
C PRO A 125 -1.19 16.85 10.25
N ILE A 126 -1.98 15.92 9.72
CA ILE A 126 -3.23 15.43 10.33
C ILE A 126 -2.93 14.46 11.49
N LEU A 127 -1.92 13.58 11.33
CA LEU A 127 -1.64 12.53 12.31
C LEU A 127 -0.62 12.92 13.37
N ARG A 128 0.10 14.03 13.20
CA ARG A 128 1.23 14.44 14.03
C ARG A 128 0.91 14.50 15.52
N GLU A 129 -0.28 14.93 15.88
CA GLU A 129 -0.70 15.01 17.27
C GLU A 129 -0.80 13.63 17.98
N PHE A 130 -0.95 12.55 17.21
CA PHE A 130 -1.05 11.18 17.71
C PHE A 130 0.31 10.47 17.80
N ALA A 131 1.37 11.04 17.22
CA ALA A 131 2.66 10.36 17.09
C ALA A 131 3.31 10.03 18.44
N ASP A 132 3.18 10.93 19.42
CA ASP A 132 3.95 10.88 20.68
C ASP A 132 3.06 10.83 21.92
N ARG A 133 1.79 10.54 21.77
CA ARG A 133 0.86 10.35 22.89
C ARG A 133 0.02 9.08 22.73
N PRO A 134 -0.41 8.48 23.84
CA PRO A 134 -1.40 7.40 23.80
C PRO A 134 -2.69 7.89 23.11
N HIS A 135 -3.26 7.05 22.28
CA HIS A 135 -4.54 7.28 21.63
C HIS A 135 -5.26 5.95 21.38
N ARG A 136 -6.58 6.01 21.23
CA ARG A 136 -7.37 4.83 20.91
C ARG A 136 -7.53 4.72 19.40
N LYS A 137 -7.33 3.52 18.90
CA LYS A 137 -7.46 3.21 17.48
C LYS A 137 -8.36 1.98 17.27
N CYS A 138 -9.18 2.02 16.24
CA CYS A 138 -9.84 0.84 15.71
C CYS A 138 -9.33 0.53 14.31
N VAL A 139 -9.10 -0.76 14.02
CA VAL A 139 -8.65 -1.25 12.73
C VAL A 139 -9.68 -2.19 12.15
N LEU A 140 -10.00 -2.01 10.86
CA LEU A 140 -10.84 -2.91 10.07
C LEU A 140 -10.15 -3.22 8.74
N ALA A 141 -9.54 -4.40 8.64
CA ALA A 141 -8.69 -4.78 7.51
C ALA A 141 -8.71 -6.31 7.30
N PRO A 142 -8.18 -6.81 6.17
CA PRO A 142 -8.03 -8.26 6.00
C PRO A 142 -7.28 -8.89 7.18
N VAL A 143 -7.86 -9.93 7.80
CA VAL A 143 -7.30 -10.58 9.00
C VAL A 143 -5.88 -11.10 8.76
N GLY A 144 -5.60 -11.62 7.58
CA GLY A 144 -4.26 -12.07 7.19
C GLY A 144 -3.21 -10.94 7.04
N CYS A 145 -3.62 -9.67 7.17
CA CYS A 145 -2.73 -8.50 7.22
C CYS A 145 -2.51 -8.00 8.66
N SER A 146 -3.08 -8.69 9.65
CA SER A 146 -2.94 -8.39 11.08
C SER A 146 -2.19 -9.55 11.71
N SER A 147 -0.89 -9.41 11.87
CA SER A 147 0.06 -10.47 12.24
C SER A 147 -0.34 -11.30 13.47
N ASN A 148 -1.13 -10.72 14.37
CA ASN A 148 -1.48 -11.36 15.64
C ASN A 148 -2.84 -12.08 15.63
N LEU A 149 -3.57 -12.09 14.50
CA LEU A 149 -4.88 -12.72 14.40
C LEU A 149 -4.86 -13.92 13.47
N CYS A 150 -5.29 -15.08 13.97
CA CYS A 150 -5.55 -16.24 13.15
C CYS A 150 -6.89 -16.09 12.41
N PRO A 151 -6.95 -16.17 11.06
CA PRO A 151 -8.19 -15.99 10.31
C PRO A 151 -9.21 -17.12 10.52
N TYR A 152 -8.82 -18.22 11.17
CA TYR A 152 -9.62 -19.41 11.39
C TYR A 152 -10.09 -19.59 12.83
N GLU A 153 -9.77 -18.64 13.72
CA GLU A 153 -10.13 -18.69 15.13
C GLU A 153 -11.06 -17.53 15.51
N ASP A 154 -12.05 -17.83 16.34
CA ASP A 154 -12.90 -16.79 16.92
C ASP A 154 -12.21 -16.19 18.14
N HIS A 155 -11.65 -14.99 17.95
CA HIS A 155 -10.94 -14.29 19.00
C HIS A 155 -11.88 -13.36 19.78
N PRO A 156 -12.14 -13.59 21.07
CA PRO A 156 -12.89 -12.65 21.90
C PRO A 156 -12.16 -11.31 22.01
N PHE A 157 -12.89 -10.28 22.40
CA PHE A 157 -12.39 -8.89 22.46
C PHE A 157 -11.00 -8.73 23.13
N PRO A 158 -10.68 -9.33 24.29
CA PRO A 158 -9.36 -9.13 24.90
C PRO A 158 -8.20 -9.56 24.01
N HIS A 159 -8.39 -10.58 23.15
CA HIS A 159 -7.37 -11.08 22.24
C HIS A 159 -7.25 -10.24 20.95
N ARG A 160 -8.15 -9.30 20.72
CA ARG A 160 -8.13 -8.38 19.59
C ARG A 160 -7.73 -6.95 19.99
N TYR A 161 -7.32 -6.77 21.24
CA TYR A 161 -6.84 -5.50 21.78
C TYR A 161 -5.33 -5.54 21.96
N PHE A 162 -4.61 -4.62 21.31
CA PHE A 162 -3.16 -4.49 21.36
C PHE A 162 -2.79 -3.02 21.49
N ASP A 163 -2.19 -2.64 22.59
CA ASP A 163 -1.63 -1.32 22.85
C ASP A 163 -2.50 -0.14 22.35
N GLY A 164 -3.72 -0.06 22.85
CA GLY A 164 -4.69 0.99 22.48
C GLY A 164 -5.42 0.75 21.17
N THR A 165 -5.11 -0.33 20.43
CA THR A 165 -5.71 -0.68 19.16
C THR A 165 -6.67 -1.86 19.29
N VAL A 166 -7.89 -1.71 18.78
CA VAL A 166 -8.88 -2.79 18.66
C VAL A 166 -9.02 -3.19 17.19
N TYR A 167 -8.79 -4.47 16.90
CA TYR A 167 -9.09 -5.06 15.60
C TYR A 167 -10.54 -5.53 15.57
N LEU A 168 -11.34 -4.98 14.66
CA LEU A 168 -12.79 -5.11 14.70
C LEU A 168 -13.33 -6.40 14.03
N ASN A 169 -12.69 -6.87 12.97
CA ASN A 169 -13.17 -8.00 12.18
C ASN A 169 -12.49 -9.33 12.53
N LEU A 170 -13.21 -10.43 12.27
CA LEU A 170 -12.76 -11.79 12.49
C LEU A 170 -12.57 -12.58 11.18
N SER A 171 -12.97 -12.02 10.05
CA SER A 171 -12.84 -12.65 8.73
C SER A 171 -12.39 -11.65 7.66
N SER A 172 -11.95 -12.18 6.51
CA SER A 172 -11.30 -11.41 5.44
C SER A 172 -12.21 -11.06 4.26
N ASP A 173 -13.53 -11.28 4.36
CA ASP A 173 -14.50 -10.85 3.35
C ASP A 173 -15.61 -10.03 3.98
N PRO A 174 -15.56 -8.68 3.92
CA PRO A 174 -16.55 -7.82 4.55
C PRO A 174 -17.94 -7.91 3.89
N PHE A 175 -18.04 -8.45 2.68
CA PHE A 175 -19.34 -8.73 2.06
C PHE A 175 -20.00 -9.99 2.61
N ALA A 176 -19.24 -10.90 3.20
CA ALA A 176 -19.73 -12.12 3.84
C ALA A 176 -20.07 -11.94 5.33
N PHE A 177 -19.73 -10.79 5.94
CA PHE A 177 -20.06 -10.53 7.34
C PHE A 177 -21.57 -10.58 7.56
N SER A 178 -21.97 -11.35 8.57
CA SER A 178 -23.37 -11.46 8.99
C SER A 178 -23.89 -10.14 9.57
N VAL A 179 -25.20 -10.01 9.67
CA VAL A 179 -25.83 -8.86 10.35
C VAL A 179 -25.33 -8.75 11.80
N ALA A 180 -25.25 -9.89 12.49
CA ALA A 180 -24.76 -9.94 13.87
C ALA A 180 -23.29 -9.50 14.00
N GLU A 181 -22.43 -9.85 13.03
CA GLU A 181 -21.04 -9.39 13.00
C GLU A 181 -20.95 -7.88 12.79
N TRP A 182 -21.72 -7.32 11.86
CA TRP A 182 -21.80 -5.87 11.69
C TRP A 182 -22.36 -5.15 12.94
N ASP A 183 -23.34 -5.75 13.64
CA ASP A 183 -23.87 -5.21 14.89
C ASP A 183 -22.79 -5.18 15.97
N ARG A 184 -22.03 -6.25 16.11
CA ARG A 184 -20.89 -6.33 17.03
C ARG A 184 -19.81 -5.30 16.70
N ILE A 185 -19.39 -5.21 15.41
CA ILE A 185 -18.35 -4.27 14.97
C ILE A 185 -18.76 -2.82 15.29
N VAL A 186 -20.01 -2.44 14.97
CA VAL A 186 -20.50 -1.09 15.25
C VAL A 186 -20.62 -0.83 16.75
N LEU A 187 -21.04 -1.84 17.54
CA LEU A 187 -21.10 -1.74 19.00
C LEU A 187 -19.70 -1.53 19.60
N GLU A 188 -18.71 -2.33 19.19
CA GLU A 188 -17.32 -2.22 19.67
C GLU A 188 -16.69 -0.89 19.26
N LEU A 189 -16.91 -0.42 18.02
CA LEU A 189 -16.46 0.89 17.56
C LEU A 189 -17.02 2.02 18.44
N ARG A 190 -18.31 1.98 18.75
CA ARG A 190 -18.95 2.96 19.65
C ARG A 190 -18.44 2.85 21.09
N ALA A 191 -18.24 1.65 21.61
CA ALA A 191 -17.74 1.45 22.96
C ALA A 191 -16.29 1.91 23.12
N THR A 192 -15.46 1.67 22.11
CA THR A 192 -14.05 2.05 22.11
C THR A 192 -13.87 3.57 22.02
N GLN A 193 -14.78 4.30 21.34
CA GLN A 193 -14.62 5.74 21.08
C GLN A 193 -13.22 6.08 20.54
N PRO A 194 -12.80 5.50 19.39
CA PRO A 194 -11.44 5.69 18.89
C PRO A 194 -11.24 7.13 18.39
N GLU A 195 -10.01 7.60 18.47
CA GLU A 195 -9.58 8.86 17.86
C GLU A 195 -9.13 8.64 16.41
N ILE A 196 -8.64 7.43 16.09
CA ILE A 196 -8.23 7.01 14.76
C ILE A 196 -9.03 5.79 14.34
N LEU A 197 -9.60 5.85 13.13
CA LEU A 197 -10.17 4.71 12.43
C LEU A 197 -9.24 4.38 11.26
N GLU A 198 -8.66 3.17 11.25
CA GLU A 198 -7.73 2.73 10.21
C GLU A 198 -8.28 1.50 9.50
N GLY A 199 -8.08 1.38 8.20
CA GLY A 199 -8.46 0.15 7.53
C GLY A 199 -8.29 0.13 6.01
N GLU A 200 -8.68 -1.00 5.45
CA GLU A 200 -8.77 -1.18 4.02
C GLU A 200 -10.00 -0.43 3.49
N PRO A 201 -9.89 0.31 2.40
CA PRO A 201 -10.94 1.24 1.95
C PRO A 201 -12.31 0.61 1.72
N VAL A 202 -12.39 -0.63 1.20
CA VAL A 202 -13.67 -1.32 0.99
C VAL A 202 -14.31 -1.72 2.32
N TYR A 203 -13.51 -2.22 3.26
CA TYR A 203 -13.96 -2.56 4.61
C TYR A 203 -14.51 -1.32 5.33
N LEU A 204 -13.80 -0.19 5.25
CA LEU A 204 -14.25 1.07 5.86
C LEU A 204 -15.50 1.63 5.17
N SER A 205 -15.61 1.52 3.85
CA SER A 205 -16.83 1.90 3.11
C SER A 205 -18.04 1.08 3.55
N LEU A 206 -17.88 -0.24 3.74
CA LEU A 206 -18.95 -1.10 4.22
C LEU A 206 -19.26 -0.89 5.72
N LEU A 207 -18.25 -0.54 6.53
CA LEU A 207 -18.46 -0.09 7.91
C LEU A 207 -19.29 1.20 7.95
N ALA A 208 -18.98 2.15 7.07
CA ALA A 208 -19.77 3.37 6.93
C ALA A 208 -21.23 3.06 6.59
N ARG A 209 -21.46 2.15 5.63
CA ARG A 209 -22.81 1.65 5.30
C ARG A 209 -23.50 1.03 6.51
N ALA A 210 -22.78 0.20 7.28
CA ALA A 210 -23.32 -0.45 8.46
C ALA A 210 -23.68 0.55 9.56
N ALA A 211 -22.83 1.57 9.78
CA ALA A 211 -23.04 2.62 10.75
C ALA A 211 -24.24 3.51 10.39
N LEU A 212 -24.32 3.98 9.14
CA LEU A 212 -25.42 4.80 8.64
C LEU A 212 -26.77 4.08 8.75
N ARG A 213 -26.85 2.81 8.37
CA ARG A 213 -28.07 2.01 8.49
C ARG A 213 -28.57 1.83 9.93
N ARG A 214 -27.66 1.94 10.92
CA ARG A 214 -27.95 1.82 12.36
C ARG A 214 -28.07 3.18 13.04
N GLY A 215 -27.94 4.29 12.33
CA GLY A 215 -27.91 5.62 12.92
C GLY A 215 -26.77 5.78 13.94
N ALA A 216 -25.66 5.04 13.74
CA ALA A 216 -24.53 5.08 14.68
C ALA A 216 -23.63 6.28 14.38
N SER A 217 -23.30 7.03 15.42
CA SER A 217 -22.34 8.14 15.39
C SER A 217 -21.17 7.85 16.30
N VAL A 218 -19.96 8.22 15.86
CA VAL A 218 -18.70 8.07 16.61
C VAL A 218 -17.89 9.37 16.49
N PRO A 219 -18.31 10.41 17.21
CA PRO A 219 -17.74 11.76 17.10
C PRO A 219 -16.31 11.87 17.63
N SER A 220 -15.81 10.84 18.30
CA SER A 220 -14.43 10.76 18.78
C SER A 220 -13.41 10.56 17.66
N ILE A 221 -13.83 10.10 16.47
CA ILE A 221 -12.92 9.89 15.33
C ILE A 221 -12.44 11.25 14.82
N ARG A 222 -11.12 11.45 14.87
CA ARG A 222 -10.43 12.69 14.46
C ARG A 222 -9.64 12.52 13.18
N ALA A 223 -9.30 11.26 12.83
CA ALA A 223 -8.65 10.92 11.58
C ALA A 223 -9.08 9.53 11.09
N VAL A 224 -9.18 9.38 9.77
CA VAL A 224 -9.37 8.08 9.12
C VAL A 224 -8.13 7.78 8.29
N ILE A 225 -7.50 6.62 8.51
CA ILE A 225 -6.33 6.18 7.75
C ILE A 225 -6.78 5.12 6.74
N LEU A 226 -6.57 5.43 5.46
CA LEU A 226 -6.77 4.51 4.35
C LEU A 226 -5.44 3.84 4.03
N THR A 227 -5.37 2.52 4.19
CA THR A 227 -4.17 1.72 3.97
C THR A 227 -4.53 0.31 3.50
N TYR A 228 -3.60 -0.62 3.36
CA TYR A 228 -3.78 -2.00 2.88
C TYR A 228 -4.18 -2.15 1.40
N GLY A 229 -4.93 -1.22 0.82
CA GLY A 229 -5.40 -1.23 -0.56
C GLY A 229 -5.57 0.16 -1.13
N LYS A 230 -5.78 0.26 -2.45
CA LYS A 230 -6.03 1.55 -3.11
C LYS A 230 -7.47 2.00 -2.85
N ALA A 231 -7.62 3.21 -2.29
CA ALA A 231 -8.92 3.84 -2.12
C ALA A 231 -9.44 4.44 -3.42
N SER A 232 -10.76 4.37 -3.65
CA SER A 232 -11.48 5.12 -4.65
C SER A 232 -12.14 6.37 -4.05
N LEU A 233 -12.44 7.38 -4.89
CA LEU A 233 -13.24 8.54 -4.48
C LEU A 233 -14.61 8.13 -3.92
N GLN A 234 -15.20 7.03 -4.45
CA GLN A 234 -16.46 6.50 -3.95
C GLN A 234 -16.32 6.04 -2.49
N HIS A 235 -15.26 5.31 -2.16
CA HIS A 235 -14.96 4.92 -0.77
C HIS A 235 -14.82 6.16 0.12
N GLY A 236 -14.02 7.14 -0.31
CA GLY A 236 -13.77 8.35 0.46
C GLY A 236 -15.05 9.11 0.79
N ARG A 237 -15.95 9.29 -0.20
CA ARG A 237 -17.26 9.94 0.00
C ARG A 237 -18.12 9.17 1.00
N ARG A 238 -18.25 7.85 0.85
CA ARG A 238 -19.06 7.00 1.75
C ARG A 238 -18.52 6.98 3.18
N ILE A 239 -17.21 6.93 3.33
CA ILE A 239 -16.55 7.00 4.64
C ILE A 239 -16.80 8.35 5.30
N ALA A 240 -16.64 9.47 4.56
CA ALA A 240 -16.87 10.81 5.09
C ALA A 240 -18.31 11.07 5.50
N GLU A 241 -19.30 10.43 4.83
CA GLU A 241 -20.71 10.52 5.19
C GLU A 241 -20.99 9.97 6.61
N ALA A 242 -20.34 8.86 6.97
CA ALA A 242 -20.50 8.24 8.29
C ALA A 242 -19.53 8.78 9.34
N PHE A 243 -18.32 9.10 8.93
CA PHE A 243 -17.20 9.52 9.78
C PHE A 243 -16.58 10.81 9.21
N PRO A 244 -17.11 12.00 9.54
CA PRO A 244 -16.70 13.27 8.95
C PRO A 244 -15.37 13.77 9.55
N ALA A 245 -14.31 13.00 9.38
CA ALA A 245 -12.94 13.29 9.80
C ALA A 245 -12.00 13.35 8.59
N PRO A 246 -10.87 14.07 8.68
CA PRO A 246 -9.86 14.06 7.62
C PRO A 246 -9.39 12.65 7.30
N GLN A 247 -9.23 12.36 6.00
CA GLN A 247 -8.78 11.07 5.51
C GLN A 247 -7.31 11.15 5.06
N VAL A 248 -6.50 10.21 5.51
CA VAL A 248 -5.07 10.13 5.22
C VAL A 248 -4.79 8.86 4.43
N ASP A 249 -4.10 8.99 3.30
CA ASP A 249 -3.56 7.85 2.54
C ASP A 249 -2.17 7.52 3.11
N LEU A 250 -2.02 6.30 3.65
CA LEU A 250 -0.78 5.82 4.23
C LEU A 250 -0.32 4.59 3.45
N TYR A 251 0.69 4.80 2.58
CA TYR A 251 1.21 3.77 1.71
C TYR A 251 2.47 3.12 2.29
N GLY A 252 2.51 1.80 2.21
CA GLY A 252 3.65 0.98 2.60
C GLY A 252 3.48 -0.49 2.24
N SER A 253 4.43 -1.28 2.65
CA SER A 253 4.39 -2.75 2.53
C SER A 253 4.96 -3.43 3.77
N THR A 254 4.60 -4.69 3.99
CA THR A 254 5.06 -5.49 5.14
C THR A 254 6.59 -5.50 5.23
N GLU A 255 7.26 -5.65 4.09
CA GLU A 255 8.70 -5.75 4.02
C GLU A 255 9.46 -4.43 4.13
N ALA A 256 8.85 -3.32 3.72
CA ALA A 256 9.53 -2.03 3.62
C ALA A 256 9.04 -0.98 4.65
N GLY A 257 7.93 -1.24 5.34
CA GLY A 257 7.29 -0.30 6.25
C GLY A 257 6.47 0.77 5.54
N TYR A 258 6.15 1.85 6.23
CA TYR A 258 5.45 3.00 5.66
C TYR A 258 6.40 3.90 4.90
N LEU A 259 6.09 4.19 3.64
CA LEU A 259 6.95 4.88 2.68
C LEU A 259 6.42 6.26 2.28
N PHE A 260 5.10 6.41 2.12
CA PHE A 260 4.48 7.67 1.75
C PHE A 260 3.26 7.95 2.62
N VAL A 261 3.02 9.23 2.88
CA VAL A 261 1.83 9.72 3.58
C VAL A 261 1.35 11.02 2.95
N GLY A 262 0.03 11.15 2.79
CA GLY A 262 -0.61 12.37 2.27
C GLY A 262 -2.07 12.46 2.67
N GLU A 263 -2.72 13.60 2.39
CA GLU A 263 -4.17 13.70 2.48
C GLU A 263 -4.79 12.87 1.35
N ALA A 264 -5.74 12.01 1.68
CA ALA A 264 -6.36 11.13 0.69
C ALA A 264 -6.99 11.95 -0.46
N PHE A 265 -6.80 11.49 -1.68
CA PHE A 265 -7.33 12.09 -2.92
C PHE A 265 -6.78 13.49 -3.29
N ARG A 266 -5.64 13.92 -2.70
CA ARG A 266 -5.04 15.26 -2.95
C ARG A 266 -3.81 15.26 -3.84
N ASP A 267 -3.28 14.11 -4.21
CA ASP A 267 -2.04 13.98 -5.02
C ASP A 267 -0.83 14.71 -4.39
N ASP A 268 -0.78 14.73 -3.08
CA ASP A 268 0.23 15.41 -2.28
C ASP A 268 1.00 14.46 -1.37
N SER A 269 0.94 13.15 -1.65
CA SER A 269 1.67 12.17 -0.87
C SER A 269 3.17 12.50 -0.85
N ARG A 270 3.76 12.43 0.33
CA ARG A 270 5.17 12.75 0.57
C ARG A 270 5.90 11.52 1.07
N VAL A 271 7.18 11.45 0.76
CA VAL A 271 8.06 10.42 1.29
C VAL A 271 8.22 10.57 2.80
N ILE A 272 8.27 9.45 3.49
CA ILE A 272 8.61 9.38 4.92
C ILE A 272 10.11 9.10 5.03
N ASP A 273 10.93 10.15 4.87
CA ASP A 273 12.40 10.06 4.76
C ASP A 273 13.06 9.38 5.97
N ASP A 274 12.44 9.47 7.14
CA ASP A 274 12.95 8.82 8.36
C ASP A 274 12.76 7.30 8.35
N ASN A 275 11.92 6.76 7.47
CA ASN A 275 11.66 5.33 7.37
C ASN A 275 12.55 4.65 6.33
N ALA A 276 12.81 5.29 5.19
CA ALA A 276 13.58 4.71 4.11
C ALA A 276 14.15 5.76 3.17
N PHE A 277 15.17 5.40 2.41
CA PHE A 277 15.60 6.12 1.22
C PHE A 277 14.80 5.61 0.02
N ILE A 278 14.11 6.52 -0.66
CA ILE A 278 13.29 6.21 -1.83
C ILE A 278 14.00 6.67 -3.10
N GLU A 279 14.32 5.72 -3.98
CA GLU A 279 14.78 5.98 -5.31
C GLU A 279 13.62 5.84 -6.29
N LEU A 280 13.36 6.89 -7.06
CA LEU A 280 12.38 6.92 -8.13
C LEU A 280 13.08 6.60 -9.45
N ALA A 281 13.08 5.33 -9.83
CA ALA A 281 13.69 4.88 -11.08
C ALA A 281 12.73 5.11 -12.25
N PRO A 282 13.21 5.58 -13.41
CA PRO A 282 12.37 5.71 -14.61
C PRO A 282 11.70 4.36 -14.94
N TRP A 283 10.39 4.38 -15.15
CA TRP A 283 9.66 3.14 -15.42
C TRP A 283 9.67 2.74 -16.89
N ARG A 284 9.36 3.70 -17.80
CA ARG A 284 9.31 3.46 -19.23
C ARG A 284 9.76 4.69 -20.03
N PRO A 285 10.35 4.51 -21.22
CA PRO A 285 10.58 5.61 -22.14
C PRO A 285 9.27 6.33 -22.48
N GLY A 286 9.31 7.66 -22.57
CA GLY A 286 8.15 8.48 -22.92
C GLY A 286 7.21 8.83 -21.77
N ALA A 287 7.47 8.35 -20.54
CA ALA A 287 6.71 8.68 -19.35
C ALA A 287 7.64 9.25 -18.25
N PRO A 288 8.17 10.47 -18.40
CA PRO A 288 9.19 11.01 -17.50
C PRO A 288 8.69 11.32 -16.09
N ASP A 289 7.39 11.46 -15.92
CA ASP A 289 6.71 11.70 -14.65
C ASP A 289 6.32 10.42 -13.90
N ILE A 290 6.58 9.23 -14.48
CA ILE A 290 6.19 7.94 -13.91
C ILE A 290 7.42 7.12 -13.56
N HIS A 291 7.44 6.59 -12.34
CA HIS A 291 8.60 5.95 -11.75
C HIS A 291 8.24 4.64 -11.06
N GLN A 292 9.21 3.72 -11.03
CA GLN A 292 9.21 2.58 -10.12
C GLN A 292 9.79 3.01 -8.76
N ILE A 293 9.25 2.44 -7.69
CA ILE A 293 9.71 2.72 -6.33
C ILE A 293 10.75 1.67 -5.93
N HIS A 294 12.00 2.10 -5.74
CA HIS A 294 13.05 1.31 -5.10
C HIS A 294 13.27 1.81 -3.68
N VAL A 295 13.44 0.88 -2.75
CA VAL A 295 13.54 1.19 -1.32
C VAL A 295 14.88 0.71 -0.75
N THR A 296 15.56 1.59 -0.03
CA THR A 296 16.64 1.22 0.87
C THR A 296 16.20 1.55 2.29
N THR A 297 16.03 0.53 3.14
CA THR A 297 15.57 0.71 4.53
C THR A 297 16.56 1.49 5.35
N ARG A 298 16.09 2.23 6.38
CA ARG A 298 16.92 2.98 7.30
C ARG A 298 16.92 2.35 8.68
N GLY A 299 18.11 2.14 9.23
CA GLY A 299 18.30 1.68 10.59
C GLY A 299 17.75 0.28 10.89
N ARG A 300 17.42 -0.50 9.88
CA ARG A 300 16.89 -1.86 10.02
C ARG A 300 18.02 -2.86 10.12
N GLU A 301 18.08 -3.62 11.21
CA GLU A 301 19.15 -4.59 11.46
C GLU A 301 18.83 -5.97 10.87
N ALA A 302 17.59 -6.45 11.09
CA ALA A 302 17.14 -7.71 10.55
C ALA A 302 16.58 -7.54 9.13
N MET A 303 17.04 -8.34 8.19
CA MET A 303 16.63 -8.30 6.77
C MET A 303 16.58 -6.88 6.17
N PRO A 304 17.65 -6.08 6.26
CA PRO A 304 17.66 -4.75 5.66
C PRO A 304 17.53 -4.84 4.14
N LEU A 305 16.76 -3.95 3.55
CA LEU A 305 16.53 -3.90 2.10
C LEU A 305 17.43 -2.83 1.46
N LEU A 306 18.09 -3.18 0.35
CA LEU A 306 18.90 -2.27 -0.46
C LEU A 306 18.40 -2.30 -1.90
N ARG A 307 17.94 -1.15 -2.41
CA ARG A 307 17.34 -0.99 -3.74
C ARG A 307 16.26 -2.04 -4.02
N TYR A 308 15.40 -2.28 -3.03
CA TYR A 308 14.30 -3.24 -3.16
C TYR A 308 13.23 -2.68 -4.09
N LEU A 309 12.91 -3.45 -5.14
CA LEU A 309 11.84 -3.13 -6.09
C LEU A 309 10.48 -3.54 -5.50
N THR A 310 9.69 -2.54 -5.12
CA THR A 310 8.36 -2.78 -4.52
C THR A 310 7.36 -3.37 -5.51
N GLY A 311 7.55 -3.12 -6.81
CA GLY A 311 6.60 -3.45 -7.87
C GLY A 311 5.45 -2.45 -7.98
N ASP A 312 5.49 -1.38 -7.22
CA ASP A 312 4.50 -0.30 -7.26
C ASP A 312 5.03 0.88 -8.08
N ILE A 313 4.11 1.55 -8.77
CA ILE A 313 4.34 2.66 -9.69
C ILE A 313 3.81 3.94 -9.07
N VAL A 314 4.59 5.01 -9.21
CA VAL A 314 4.25 6.35 -8.71
C VAL A 314 4.37 7.39 -9.81
N ARG A 315 3.49 8.38 -9.79
CA ARG A 315 3.55 9.57 -10.65
C ARG A 315 3.99 10.77 -9.83
N SER A 316 4.95 11.53 -10.34
CA SER A 316 5.33 12.83 -9.81
C SER A 316 4.22 13.85 -10.09
N MET A 317 3.81 14.57 -9.06
CA MET A 317 2.76 15.60 -9.12
C MET A 317 3.34 16.94 -8.68
N PRO A 318 2.71 18.09 -9.01
CA PRO A 318 3.24 19.41 -8.62
C PRO A 318 3.42 19.63 -7.11
N ARG A 319 2.70 18.87 -6.27
CA ARG A 319 2.74 19.01 -4.80
C ARG A 319 3.26 17.80 -4.06
N GLY A 320 3.64 16.73 -4.76
CA GLY A 320 4.06 15.48 -4.17
C GLY A 320 3.96 14.32 -5.13
N PHE A 321 3.35 13.24 -4.70
CA PHE A 321 3.28 12.01 -5.47
C PHE A 321 1.87 11.44 -5.48
N ARG A 322 1.52 10.76 -6.57
CA ARG A 322 0.33 9.90 -6.67
C ARG A 322 0.77 8.46 -6.83
N ILE A 323 0.46 7.61 -5.86
CA ILE A 323 0.67 6.16 -5.99
C ILE A 323 -0.38 5.62 -6.98
N LEU A 324 0.09 5.07 -8.10
CA LEU A 324 -0.79 4.54 -9.14
C LEU A 324 -1.26 3.11 -8.84
N GLY A 325 -0.46 2.35 -8.10
CA GLY A 325 -0.67 0.94 -7.81
C GLY A 325 0.40 0.08 -8.46
N ARG A 326 0.16 -1.22 -8.58
CA ARG A 326 1.09 -2.15 -9.21
C ARG A 326 1.00 -2.08 -10.72
N GLU A 327 2.10 -2.34 -11.40
CA GLU A 327 2.15 -2.34 -12.86
C GLU A 327 1.04 -3.20 -13.49
N ARG A 328 0.76 -4.36 -12.92
CA ARG A 328 -0.30 -5.26 -13.37
C ARG A 328 -1.73 -4.72 -13.21
N ASP A 329 -1.93 -3.73 -12.35
CA ASP A 329 -3.22 -3.09 -12.07
C ASP A 329 -3.40 -1.82 -12.93
N LEU A 330 -2.46 -1.54 -13.86
CA LEU A 330 -2.50 -0.43 -14.80
C LEU A 330 -2.90 -0.91 -16.19
N TYR A 331 -3.81 -0.20 -16.82
CA TYR A 331 -4.20 -0.46 -18.21
C TYR A 331 -3.48 0.52 -19.16
N PHE A 332 -3.07 0.02 -20.30
CA PHE A 332 -2.45 0.80 -21.36
C PHE A 332 -3.41 0.93 -22.51
N ARG A 333 -3.85 2.15 -22.79
CA ARG A 333 -4.63 2.42 -23.99
C ARG A 333 -3.77 2.22 -25.25
N PRO A 334 -4.41 2.02 -26.43
CA PRO A 334 -3.68 1.93 -27.70
C PRO A 334 -2.84 3.16 -28.05
N ASP A 335 -3.21 4.34 -27.54
CA ASP A 335 -2.46 5.59 -27.70
C ASP A 335 -1.28 5.73 -26.73
N GLY A 336 -1.01 4.73 -25.90
CA GLY A 336 0.05 4.72 -24.89
C GLY A 336 -0.33 5.38 -23.57
N THR A 337 -1.54 5.94 -23.44
CA THR A 337 -2.01 6.53 -22.17
C THR A 337 -2.14 5.47 -21.10
N ILE A 338 -1.61 5.78 -19.92
CA ILE A 338 -1.67 4.90 -18.75
C ILE A 338 -2.93 5.23 -17.96
N VAL A 339 -3.73 4.21 -17.69
CA VAL A 339 -4.95 4.29 -16.88
C VAL A 339 -4.70 3.60 -15.55
N SER A 340 -4.85 4.34 -14.47
CA SER A 340 -4.81 3.85 -13.08
C SER A 340 -6.22 3.76 -12.49
N PRO A 341 -6.39 3.10 -11.34
CA PRO A 341 -7.66 3.11 -10.60
C PRO A 341 -8.22 4.52 -10.32
N SER A 342 -7.35 5.49 -10.04
CA SER A 342 -7.78 6.89 -9.81
C SER A 342 -8.33 7.57 -11.06
N ASP A 343 -7.83 7.18 -12.24
CA ASP A 343 -8.33 7.72 -13.51
C ASP A 343 -9.71 7.13 -13.85
N VAL A 344 -9.98 5.89 -13.44
CA VAL A 344 -11.33 5.29 -13.54
C VAL A 344 -12.32 6.06 -12.67
N ASP A 345 -11.94 6.39 -11.42
CA ASP A 345 -12.78 7.22 -10.53
C ASP A 345 -13.15 8.57 -11.18
N ALA A 346 -12.19 9.22 -11.81
CA ALA A 346 -12.38 10.52 -12.46
C ALA A 346 -13.28 10.43 -13.70
N ALA A 347 -13.37 9.26 -14.32
CA ALA A 347 -14.20 9.02 -15.49
C ALA A 347 -15.65 8.64 -15.16
N LEU A 348 -15.94 8.28 -13.91
CA LEU A 348 -17.30 7.95 -13.48
C LEU A 348 -18.18 9.23 -13.48
N PRO A 349 -19.49 9.11 -13.84
CA PRO A 349 -20.42 10.23 -13.73
C PRO A 349 -20.43 10.84 -12.33
N ALA A 350 -20.57 12.15 -12.23
CA ALA A 350 -20.48 12.88 -10.95
C ALA A 350 -21.57 12.47 -9.94
N ASP A 351 -22.74 12.06 -10.45
CA ASP A 351 -23.89 11.57 -9.68
C ASP A 351 -23.87 10.06 -9.43
N PHE A 352 -22.84 9.35 -9.93
CA PHE A 352 -22.68 7.93 -9.68
C PHE A 352 -22.24 7.68 -8.24
N GLU A 353 -22.93 6.79 -7.56
CA GLU A 353 -22.67 6.43 -6.17
C GLU A 353 -22.67 4.93 -5.96
N CYS A 354 -21.62 4.42 -5.30
CA CYS A 354 -21.53 3.02 -4.91
C CYS A 354 -20.70 2.84 -3.62
N TRP A 355 -20.82 1.68 -3.01
CA TRP A 355 -20.02 1.28 -1.87
C TRP A 355 -18.66 0.70 -2.28
N HIS A 356 -18.62 0.05 -3.44
CA HIS A 356 -17.41 -0.50 -4.04
C HIS A 356 -17.67 -0.82 -5.52
N TYR A 357 -16.60 -0.78 -6.32
CA TYR A 357 -16.63 -1.23 -7.71
C TYR A 357 -15.34 -1.94 -8.11
N SER A 358 -15.42 -2.68 -9.23
CA SER A 358 -14.26 -3.25 -9.92
C SER A 358 -14.51 -3.21 -11.43
N LEU A 359 -13.56 -2.66 -12.19
CA LEU A 359 -13.55 -2.62 -13.64
C LEU A 359 -12.61 -3.73 -14.15
N ASN A 360 -13.18 -4.74 -14.81
CA ASN A 360 -12.47 -5.94 -15.23
C ASN A 360 -12.44 -6.02 -16.75
N GLN A 361 -11.26 -6.14 -17.34
CA GLN A 361 -11.13 -6.44 -18.77
C GLN A 361 -11.47 -7.91 -19.02
N THR A 362 -12.39 -8.19 -19.93
CA THR A 362 -12.87 -9.55 -20.27
C THR A 362 -12.54 -9.95 -21.71
N GLY A 363 -12.01 -9.02 -22.51
CA GLY A 363 -11.54 -9.21 -23.88
C GLY A 363 -10.75 -7.98 -24.34
N GLU A 364 -10.16 -8.00 -25.53
CA GLU A 364 -9.31 -6.93 -26.02
C GLU A 364 -9.91 -5.52 -25.83
N ASN A 365 -11.20 -5.36 -26.23
CA ASN A 365 -11.92 -4.10 -26.06
C ASN A 365 -13.21 -4.30 -25.24
N ARG A 366 -13.29 -5.33 -24.42
CA ARG A 366 -14.48 -5.64 -23.61
C ARG A 366 -14.16 -5.55 -22.13
N TRP A 367 -15.08 -4.88 -21.39
CA TRP A 367 -14.93 -4.61 -19.98
C TRP A 367 -16.24 -4.84 -19.24
N ASP A 368 -16.13 -5.39 -18.04
CA ASP A 368 -17.24 -5.53 -17.11
C ASP A 368 -17.02 -4.64 -15.91
N PHE A 369 -17.93 -3.69 -15.69
CA PHE A 369 -17.94 -2.82 -14.52
C PHE A 369 -18.89 -3.39 -13.48
N HIS A 370 -18.35 -4.02 -12.45
CA HIS A 370 -19.12 -4.53 -11.33
C HIS A 370 -19.16 -3.48 -10.23
N TYR A 371 -20.34 -3.24 -9.63
CA TYR A 371 -20.47 -2.28 -8.53
C TYR A 371 -21.52 -2.73 -7.52
N VAL A 372 -21.36 -2.31 -6.25
CA VAL A 372 -22.26 -2.54 -5.13
C VAL A 372 -22.87 -1.22 -4.70
N ALA A 373 -24.19 -1.09 -4.80
CA ALA A 373 -24.91 0.12 -4.42
C ALA A 373 -26.26 -0.23 -3.77
N ASP A 374 -26.79 0.70 -2.95
CA ASP A 374 -28.12 0.59 -2.39
C ASP A 374 -29.19 1.21 -3.33
N GLY A 375 -30.46 0.86 -3.11
CA GLY A 375 -31.59 1.44 -3.83
C GLY A 375 -31.63 1.08 -5.32
N SER A 376 -32.41 1.86 -6.08
CA SER A 376 -32.52 1.78 -7.53
C SER A 376 -31.57 2.73 -8.24
N ALA A 377 -30.36 2.95 -7.69
CA ALA A 377 -29.40 3.91 -8.23
C ALA A 377 -29.33 3.80 -9.75
N ARG A 378 -29.71 4.86 -10.45
CA ARG A 378 -29.70 4.92 -11.91
C ARG A 378 -28.26 5.03 -12.38
N HIS A 379 -27.79 4.03 -13.10
CA HIS A 379 -26.43 3.99 -13.65
C HIS A 379 -26.40 4.49 -15.10
N ARG A 380 -27.30 5.42 -15.44
CA ARG A 380 -27.30 6.03 -16.77
C ARG A 380 -25.96 6.71 -17.02
N GLY A 381 -25.37 6.40 -18.15
CA GLY A 381 -24.13 7.03 -18.58
C GLY A 381 -22.83 6.38 -18.09
N VAL A 382 -22.85 5.44 -17.11
CA VAL A 382 -21.59 4.79 -16.65
C VAL A 382 -20.93 3.98 -17.76
N GLU A 383 -21.72 3.19 -18.51
CA GLU A 383 -21.21 2.39 -19.63
C GLU A 383 -20.64 3.28 -20.75
N GLU A 384 -21.34 4.35 -21.08
CA GLU A 384 -20.92 5.31 -22.09
C GLU A 384 -19.69 6.09 -21.64
N ALA A 385 -19.68 6.61 -20.40
CA ALA A 385 -18.56 7.35 -19.83
C ALA A 385 -17.29 6.52 -19.78
N LEU A 386 -17.37 5.30 -19.27
CA LEU A 386 -16.21 4.40 -19.19
C LEU A 386 -15.78 3.89 -20.56
N SER A 387 -16.71 3.61 -21.49
CA SER A 387 -16.35 3.21 -22.86
C SER A 387 -15.58 4.34 -23.59
N GLY A 388 -16.08 5.57 -23.48
CA GLY A 388 -15.40 6.74 -24.05
C GLY A 388 -14.03 6.99 -23.38
N PHE A 389 -13.98 6.82 -22.07
CA PHE A 389 -12.74 6.99 -21.30
C PHE A 389 -11.70 5.94 -21.67
N LEU A 390 -12.03 4.66 -21.84
CA LEU A 390 -11.10 3.57 -22.14
C LEU A 390 -10.53 3.63 -23.58
N GLY A 391 -11.17 4.37 -24.47
CA GLY A 391 -10.69 4.63 -25.83
C GLY A 391 -11.54 4.00 -26.93
N ALA A 392 -11.17 4.29 -28.16
CA ALA A 392 -11.94 3.88 -29.33
C ALA A 392 -12.15 2.35 -29.41
N GLY A 393 -13.39 1.94 -29.58
CA GLY A 393 -13.79 0.53 -29.67
C GLY A 393 -13.99 -0.18 -28.32
N ALA A 394 -13.67 0.45 -27.19
CA ALA A 394 -13.95 -0.12 -25.88
C ALA A 394 -15.47 -0.23 -25.64
N ARG A 395 -15.89 -1.35 -25.09
CA ARG A 395 -17.29 -1.63 -24.70
C ARG A 395 -17.32 -2.02 -23.23
N VAL A 396 -18.08 -1.27 -22.43
CA VAL A 396 -18.26 -1.52 -21.01
C VAL A 396 -19.69 -2.00 -20.77
N ASN A 397 -19.85 -3.08 -20.03
CA ASN A 397 -21.13 -3.52 -19.48
C ASN A 397 -21.13 -3.27 -17.97
N ALA A 398 -22.15 -2.62 -17.44
CA ALA A 398 -22.27 -2.34 -16.03
C ALA A 398 -23.19 -3.34 -15.32
N PHE A 399 -22.70 -3.96 -14.25
CA PHE A 399 -23.41 -4.97 -13.49
C PHE A 399 -23.50 -4.58 -12.01
N ARG A 400 -24.71 -4.37 -11.54
CA ARG A 400 -24.93 -4.27 -10.11
C ARG A 400 -24.80 -5.64 -9.47
N ARG A 401 -24.01 -5.71 -8.39
CA ARG A 401 -23.76 -6.95 -7.64
C ARG A 401 -24.16 -6.78 -6.18
N LYS A 402 -24.47 -7.88 -5.51
CA LYS A 402 -24.67 -7.90 -4.06
C LYS A 402 -23.33 -7.85 -3.32
N SER A 403 -22.31 -8.44 -3.92
CA SER A 403 -20.94 -8.51 -3.41
C SER A 403 -19.95 -8.56 -4.57
N ILE A 404 -18.70 -8.19 -4.29
CA ILE A 404 -17.53 -8.38 -5.16
C ILE A 404 -16.51 -9.11 -4.30
N ALA A 405 -16.09 -10.30 -4.75
CA ALA A 405 -15.16 -11.12 -3.98
C ALA A 405 -13.77 -10.47 -3.89
N PRO A 406 -13.13 -10.48 -2.71
CA PRO A 406 -11.74 -10.09 -2.57
C PRO A 406 -10.80 -11.10 -3.23
N ALA A 407 -9.54 -10.72 -3.40
CA ALA A 407 -8.47 -11.68 -3.67
C ALA A 407 -8.26 -12.59 -2.45
N ALA A 408 -7.48 -13.67 -2.61
CA ALA A 408 -7.14 -14.59 -1.51
C ALA A 408 -6.50 -13.89 -0.28
N SER A 409 -5.88 -12.73 -0.50
CA SER A 409 -5.33 -11.87 0.56
C SER A 409 -6.37 -11.01 1.30
N GLY A 410 -7.65 -11.12 0.98
CA GLY A 410 -8.70 -10.24 1.50
C GLY A 410 -8.71 -8.82 0.91
N LYS A 411 -7.82 -8.50 -0.02
CA LYS A 411 -7.73 -7.17 -0.67
C LYS A 411 -8.55 -7.10 -1.94
N PHE A 412 -9.00 -5.90 -2.28
CA PHE A 412 -9.82 -5.64 -3.46
C PHE A 412 -9.02 -4.90 -4.55
N ALA A 413 -9.28 -5.21 -5.81
CA ALA A 413 -8.73 -4.50 -6.95
C ALA A 413 -9.82 -3.71 -7.67
N LEU A 414 -9.59 -2.41 -7.87
CA LEU A 414 -10.51 -1.50 -8.55
C LEU A 414 -10.43 -1.63 -10.08
N LEU A 415 -9.25 -1.98 -10.60
CA LEU A 415 -8.99 -2.16 -12.02
C LEU A 415 -8.25 -3.49 -12.22
N LYS A 416 -8.76 -4.32 -13.14
CA LYS A 416 -8.18 -5.63 -13.48
C LYS A 416 -8.06 -5.73 -15.00
N PRO A 417 -6.99 -5.20 -15.60
CA PRO A 417 -6.73 -5.41 -17.01
C PRO A 417 -6.40 -6.89 -17.27
N LEU A 418 -6.66 -7.37 -18.47
CA LEU A 418 -6.08 -8.62 -18.92
C LEU A 418 -4.56 -8.42 -18.88
N SER A 419 -3.85 -9.34 -18.25
CA SER A 419 -2.39 -9.36 -18.36
C SER A 419 -2.06 -9.40 -19.84
N ALA A 420 -1.71 -8.26 -20.43
CA ALA A 420 -0.98 -8.27 -21.67
C ALA A 420 0.16 -9.24 -21.43
N GLY A 421 0.28 -10.30 -22.21
CA GLY A 421 1.42 -11.18 -22.13
C GLY A 421 2.63 -10.27 -22.13
N ILE A 422 3.19 -10.02 -20.97
CA ILE A 422 4.35 -9.15 -20.79
C ILE A 422 5.45 -9.88 -21.52
N GLY A 423 5.66 -9.51 -22.79
CA GLY A 423 6.90 -9.80 -23.45
C GLY A 423 7.97 -9.27 -22.51
N SER A 424 8.69 -10.19 -21.89
CA SER A 424 9.81 -9.87 -21.02
C SER A 424 10.71 -8.87 -21.76
N PHE A 425 10.54 -7.60 -21.47
CA PHE A 425 11.56 -6.62 -21.74
C PHE A 425 12.68 -6.87 -20.74
N SER A 426 13.45 -7.94 -21.01
CA SER A 426 14.80 -8.09 -20.49
C SER A 426 15.59 -6.94 -21.12
N GLY A 427 15.69 -5.82 -20.40
CA GLY A 427 16.62 -4.76 -20.73
C GLY A 427 18.03 -5.36 -20.76
N ARG A 428 18.63 -5.38 -21.93
CA ARG A 428 20.08 -5.52 -22.12
C ARG A 428 20.76 -4.24 -21.64
#